data_d5c64c3c6921912ae72e98047676fc23
#
_entry.id   d5c64c3c6921912ae72e98047676fc23
#
_cell.length_a   1.000
_cell.length_b   1.000
_cell.length_c   1.000
_cell.angle_alpha   90.00
_cell.angle_beta   90.00
_cell.angle_gamma   90.00
#
_symmetry.space_group_name_H-M   'P 1'
#
loop_
_entity.id
_entity.type
_entity.pdbx_description
1 polymer ?
#
loop_
_entity_poly.entity_id
_entity_poly.type
_entity_poly.pdbx_seq_one_letter_code
_entity_poly.pdbx_strand_id
1 'polypeptide(L)'
;TRLARKNQKSIELKEIKFRPKVDEHDYNFKKRHIERIVGEGDKVKATIFFRGREMAHPDIGRRILERLVADLDGIAMAETRPSKQGNQMHIILSGVAGAKKGQGS
;
A
#
# COMPACT_ATOMS: atom_id res chain seq x y z
N THR A 1 30.29 -4.00 -6.21
CA THR A 1 29.67 -3.72 -7.04
C THR A 1 28.29 -3.85 -6.83
N ARG A 2 27.60 -3.95 -7.66
CA ARG A 2 26.38 -3.92 -7.55
C ARG A 2 25.78 -4.94 -6.77
N LEU A 3 26.32 -5.93 -6.69
CA LEU A 3 25.94 -6.94 -5.95
C LEU A 3 25.78 -6.54 -4.60
N ALA A 4 26.72 -5.98 -4.09
CA ALA A 4 26.75 -5.57 -2.76
C ALA A 4 25.61 -4.68 -2.54
N ARG A 5 25.36 -3.83 -3.45
CA ARG A 5 24.36 -2.94 -3.28
C ARG A 5 23.09 -3.63 -3.17
N LYS A 6 22.91 -4.62 -3.88
CA LYS A 6 21.77 -5.30 -3.81
C LYS A 6 21.56 -5.83 -2.49
N ASN A 7 22.49 -6.35 -1.92
CA ASN A 7 22.40 -6.92 -0.65
C ASN A 7 22.03 -5.95 0.37
N GLN A 8 22.50 -4.77 0.28
CA GLN A 8 22.23 -3.85 1.25
C GLN A 8 20.94 -3.36 1.02
N LYS A 9 20.48 -3.48 -0.10
CA LYS A 9 19.30 -3.10 -0.42
C LYS A 9 18.60 -2.10 0.27
N SER A 10 18.45 -1.02 -0.21
CA SER A 10 17.75 -0.03 0.40
C SER A 10 16.33 -0.35 0.12
N ILE A 11 15.44 -0.09 1.03
CA ILE A 11 14.05 -0.34 0.87
C ILE A 11 13.48 0.76 0.02
N GLU A 12 12.77 0.41 -1.04
CA GLU A 12 12.17 1.40 -1.90
C GLU A 12 10.73 1.61 -1.54
N LEU A 13 10.22 2.79 -1.74
CA LEU A 13 8.83 3.11 -1.49
C LEU A 13 8.17 3.21 -2.86
N LYS A 14 7.29 2.27 -3.17
CA LYS A 14 6.60 2.26 -4.44
C LYS A 14 5.19 2.75 -4.24
N GLU A 15 4.71 3.56 -5.15
CA GLU A 15 3.39 4.12 -5.02
C GLU A 15 2.37 3.38 -5.86
N ILE A 16 1.23 3.05 -5.28
CA ILE A 16 0.14 2.42 -5.99
C ILE A 16 -1.02 3.39 -5.88
N LYS A 17 -1.58 3.79 -7.00
CA LYS A 17 -2.66 4.75 -6.99
C LYS A 17 -4.02 4.10 -7.13
N PHE A 18 -4.99 4.60 -6.37
CA PHE A 18 -6.34 4.09 -6.43
C PHE A 18 -7.29 5.25 -6.66
N ARG A 19 -8.49 4.96 -7.06
CA ARG A 19 -9.51 5.97 -7.19
C ARG A 19 -10.63 5.60 -6.26
N PRO A 20 -11.41 6.57 -5.78
CA PRO A 20 -12.49 6.28 -4.86
C PRO A 20 -13.52 5.33 -5.44
N LYS A 21 -13.63 5.28 -6.77
CA LYS A 21 -14.57 4.40 -7.39
C LYS A 21 -13.92 3.17 -7.97
N VAL A 22 -12.93 2.66 -7.32
CA VAL A 22 -12.22 1.49 -7.82
C VAL A 22 -13.19 0.31 -7.75
N ASP A 23 -13.27 -0.49 -8.80
CA ASP A 23 -14.16 -1.63 -8.76
C ASP A 23 -13.44 -2.80 -8.13
N GLU A 24 -14.15 -3.86 -7.86
CA GLU A 24 -13.62 -4.99 -7.15
C GLU A 24 -12.46 -5.65 -7.89
N HIS A 25 -12.57 -5.78 -9.16
CA HIS A 25 -11.54 -6.43 -9.96
C HIS A 25 -10.24 -5.62 -9.91
N ASP A 26 -10.34 -4.33 -10.09
CA ASP A 26 -9.18 -3.47 -10.08
C ASP A 26 -8.58 -3.40 -8.68
N TYR A 27 -9.43 -3.38 -7.66
CA TYR A 27 -8.96 -3.35 -6.29
C TYR A 27 -8.16 -4.61 -6.00
N ASN A 28 -8.66 -5.78 -6.39
CA ASN A 28 -7.96 -7.02 -6.14
C ASN A 28 -6.65 -7.10 -6.90
N PHE A 29 -6.61 -6.56 -8.09
CA PHE A 29 -5.41 -6.58 -8.90
C PHE A 29 -4.34 -5.74 -8.20
N LYS A 30 -4.69 -4.55 -7.72
CA LYS A 30 -3.75 -3.69 -7.06
C LYS A 30 -3.32 -4.26 -5.71
N LYS A 31 -4.23 -4.93 -5.02
CA LYS A 31 -3.91 -5.53 -3.76
C LYS A 31 -2.85 -6.61 -3.95
N ARG A 32 -2.96 -7.41 -4.99
CA ARG A 32 -1.99 -8.43 -5.25
C ARG A 32 -0.65 -7.82 -5.56
N HIS A 33 -0.65 -6.71 -6.26
CA HIS A 33 0.58 -6.05 -6.61
C HIS A 33 1.26 -5.58 -5.32
N ILE A 34 0.48 -5.05 -4.38
CA ILE A 34 1.02 -4.59 -3.11
C ILE A 34 1.61 -5.78 -2.35
N GLU A 35 0.92 -6.92 -2.34
CA GLU A 35 1.40 -8.08 -1.65
C GLU A 35 2.77 -8.47 -2.20
N ARG A 36 2.93 -8.39 -3.49
CA ARG A 36 4.18 -8.76 -4.10
C ARG A 36 5.29 -7.80 -3.67
N ILE A 37 5.02 -6.51 -3.71
CA ILE A 37 6.00 -5.50 -3.36
C ILE A 37 6.46 -5.65 -1.91
N VAL A 38 5.52 -5.79 -0.98
CA VAL A 38 5.91 -5.90 0.41
C VAL A 38 6.57 -7.24 0.66
N GLY A 39 6.21 -8.26 -0.12
CA GLY A 39 6.86 -9.55 0.00
C GLY A 39 8.32 -9.50 -0.39
N GLU A 40 8.70 -8.52 -1.20
CA GLU A 40 10.06 -8.36 -1.61
C GLU A 40 10.84 -7.47 -0.64
N GLY A 41 10.17 -6.97 0.37
CA GLY A 41 10.85 -6.13 1.34
C GLY A 41 10.71 -4.63 1.12
N ASP A 42 9.97 -4.24 0.09
CA ASP A 42 9.79 -2.82 -0.16
C ASP A 42 8.54 -2.32 0.53
N LYS A 43 8.32 -1.01 0.50
CA LYS A 43 7.15 -0.43 1.11
C LYS A 43 6.25 0.09 0.01
N VAL A 44 4.98 0.23 0.32
CA VAL A 44 4.03 0.73 -0.66
C VAL A 44 3.33 1.96 -0.09
N LYS A 45 3.19 2.97 -0.92
CA LYS A 45 2.45 4.14 -0.55
C LYS A 45 1.14 4.02 -1.34
N ALA A 46 0.08 3.61 -0.69
CA ALA A 46 -1.22 3.47 -1.35
C ALA A 46 -1.89 4.83 -1.31
N THR A 47 -2.15 5.39 -2.44
CA THR A 47 -2.68 6.75 -2.56
C THR A 47 -4.04 6.76 -3.24
N ILE A 48 -5.00 7.46 -2.66
CA ILE A 48 -6.31 7.62 -3.25
C ILE A 48 -6.41 9.03 -3.79
N PHE A 49 -6.71 9.18 -5.06
CA PHE A 49 -6.85 10.50 -5.64
C PHE A 49 -8.31 10.85 -5.79
N PHE A 50 -8.70 11.99 -5.21
CA PHE A 50 -10.07 12.44 -5.29
C PHE A 50 -10.23 13.49 -6.38
N ARG A 51 -11.32 13.47 -7.08
CA ARG A 51 -11.56 14.47 -8.08
C ARG A 51 -12.75 15.25 -7.64
N GLY A 52 -12.80 16.50 -7.95
CA GLY A 52 -13.94 17.37 -7.75
C GLY A 52 -14.95 16.94 -6.71
N ARG A 53 -16.01 16.31 -7.14
CA ARG A 53 -17.03 15.92 -6.23
C ARG A 53 -16.58 15.00 -5.17
N GLU A 54 -15.62 14.16 -5.48
CA GLU A 54 -15.17 13.16 -4.55
C GLU A 54 -14.47 13.76 -3.35
N MET A 55 -14.01 14.99 -3.48
CA MET A 55 -13.32 15.62 -2.39
C MET A 55 -14.26 15.92 -1.21
N ALA A 56 -15.55 15.84 -1.44
CA ALA A 56 -16.50 16.06 -0.38
C ALA A 56 -16.71 14.77 0.40
N HIS A 57 -16.15 13.67 -0.08
CA HIS A 57 -16.34 12.38 0.55
C HIS A 57 -15.02 11.67 0.85
N PRO A 58 -14.18 12.24 1.69
CA PRO A 58 -12.90 11.64 1.99
C PRO A 58 -13.04 10.31 2.71
N ASP A 59 -14.20 10.05 3.30
CA ASP A 59 -14.41 8.80 3.99
C ASP A 59 -14.38 7.61 3.04
N ILE A 60 -14.68 7.83 1.75
CA ILE A 60 -14.67 6.74 0.79
C ILE A 60 -13.23 6.27 0.64
N GLY A 61 -12.30 7.20 0.55
CA GLY A 61 -10.91 6.85 0.41
C GLY A 61 -10.39 6.17 1.66
N ARG A 62 -10.83 6.65 2.82
CA ARG A 62 -10.38 6.07 4.05
C ARG A 62 -10.87 4.64 4.14
N ARG A 63 -12.09 4.34 3.73
CA ARG A 63 -12.60 3.00 3.75
C ARG A 63 -11.80 2.08 2.86
N ILE A 64 -11.40 2.55 1.70
CA ILE A 64 -10.62 1.73 0.78
C ILE A 64 -9.29 1.40 1.43
N LEU A 65 -8.64 2.40 2.05
CA LEU A 65 -7.36 2.17 2.68
C LEU A 65 -7.49 1.25 3.90
N GLU A 66 -8.54 1.40 4.67
CA GLU A 66 -8.75 0.55 5.83
C GLU A 66 -9.05 -0.88 5.39
N ARG A 67 -9.77 -1.04 4.30
CA ARG A 67 -10.08 -2.35 3.78
C ARG A 67 -8.79 -2.99 3.33
N LEU A 68 -7.91 -2.21 2.70
CA LEU A 68 -6.66 -2.71 2.20
C LEU A 68 -5.79 -3.20 3.37
N VAL A 69 -5.75 -2.45 4.45
CA VAL A 69 -4.96 -2.84 5.60
C VAL A 69 -5.53 -4.13 6.19
N ALA A 70 -6.85 -4.23 6.27
CA ALA A 70 -7.48 -5.41 6.80
C ALA A 70 -7.23 -6.63 5.91
N ASP A 71 -7.31 -6.45 4.61
CA ASP A 71 -7.11 -7.54 3.68
C ASP A 71 -5.65 -8.01 3.67
N LEU A 72 -4.74 -7.13 4.01
CA LEU A 72 -3.34 -7.48 4.01
C LEU A 72 -2.84 -7.82 5.42
N ASP A 73 -3.76 -8.05 6.34
CA ASP A 73 -3.40 -8.37 7.71
C ASP A 73 -2.55 -9.64 7.69
N GLY A 74 -1.43 -9.62 8.37
CA GLY A 74 -0.52 -10.74 8.37
C GLY A 74 0.50 -10.70 7.23
N ILE A 75 0.26 -9.85 6.23
CA ILE A 75 1.15 -9.74 5.10
C ILE A 75 1.83 -8.38 5.15
N ALA A 76 1.09 -7.36 5.46
CA ALA A 76 1.63 -6.01 5.54
C ALA A 76 0.94 -5.26 6.67
N MET A 77 1.57 -4.20 7.11
CA MET A 77 1.00 -3.40 8.18
C MET A 77 1.11 -1.94 7.79
N ALA A 78 0.24 -1.12 8.31
CA ALA A 78 0.24 0.29 8.01
C ALA A 78 1.22 0.98 8.95
N GLU A 79 2.15 1.72 8.40
CA GLU A 79 3.10 2.44 9.22
C GLU A 79 2.53 3.78 9.63
N THR A 80 1.55 4.28 8.90
CA THR A 80 0.95 5.56 9.22
C THR A 80 -0.54 5.42 9.12
N ARG A 81 -1.26 6.41 9.56
CA ARG A 81 -2.69 6.40 9.42
C ARG A 81 -3.04 7.09 8.12
N PRO A 82 -4.22 6.87 7.59
CA PRO A 82 -4.63 7.54 6.37
C PRO A 82 -4.49 9.04 6.56
N SER A 83 -3.78 9.68 5.66
CA SER A 83 -3.51 11.10 5.78
C SER A 83 -3.96 11.81 4.51
N LYS A 84 -4.82 12.79 4.63
CA LYS A 84 -5.34 13.49 3.48
C LYS A 84 -4.51 14.74 3.24
N GLN A 85 -4.08 14.94 2.02
CA GLN A 85 -3.34 16.13 1.67
C GLN A 85 -3.88 16.62 0.34
N GLY A 86 -4.50 17.76 0.33
CA GLY A 86 -5.05 18.31 -0.89
C GLY A 86 -6.12 17.37 -1.43
N ASN A 87 -5.95 16.88 -2.63
CA ASN A 87 -6.91 15.99 -3.22
C ASN A 87 -6.45 14.53 -3.18
N GLN A 88 -5.61 14.19 -2.22
CA GLN A 88 -5.11 12.85 -2.09
C GLN A 88 -5.19 12.35 -0.66
N MET A 89 -5.26 11.06 -0.49
CA MET A 89 -5.20 10.49 0.84
C MET A 89 -4.28 9.29 0.68
N HIS A 90 -3.33 9.10 1.57
CA HIS A 90 -2.38 8.01 1.42
C HIS A 90 -2.06 7.32 2.75
N ILE A 91 -1.45 6.16 2.63
CA ILE A 91 -1.06 5.41 3.79
C ILE A 91 0.17 4.63 3.36
N ILE A 92 1.11 4.42 4.27
CA ILE A 92 2.33 3.69 3.97
C ILE A 92 2.19 2.29 4.54
N LEU A 93 2.45 1.29 3.72
CA LEU A 93 2.37 -0.09 4.13
C LEU A 93 3.75 -0.73 4.00
N SER A 94 4.09 -1.59 4.94
CA SER A 94 5.35 -2.29 4.87
C SER A 94 5.08 -3.74 5.20
N GLY A 95 5.95 -4.63 4.79
CA GLY A 95 5.77 -6.05 5.06
C GLY A 95 5.90 -6.32 6.54
N VAL A 96 5.10 -7.24 7.02
CA VAL A 96 5.16 -7.61 8.43
C VAL A 96 6.35 -8.51 8.59
N ALA A 97 7.24 -8.15 9.48
CA ALA A 97 8.44 -8.91 9.70
C ALA A 97 8.05 -10.31 10.07
N GLY A 98 8.61 -11.24 9.49
CA GLY A 98 8.31 -12.59 9.81
C GLY A 98 7.22 -13.19 8.96
N ALA A 99 6.39 -12.39 8.45
CA ALA A 99 5.32 -12.88 7.64
C ALA A 99 5.87 -13.51 6.42
N LYS A 100 6.79 -12.86 5.77
CA LYS A 100 7.30 -13.39 4.63
C LYS A 100 8.39 -14.18 4.90
N LYS A 101 9.10 -13.85 5.77
CA LYS A 101 10.22 -14.52 6.04
C LYS A 101 9.87 -15.65 6.66
N GLY A 102 8.86 -15.54 7.22
CA GLY A 102 8.57 -16.65 7.84
C GLY A 102 8.58 -17.65 6.87
N GLN A 103 8.63 -17.40 6.30
CA GLN A 103 8.98 -18.00 5.67
C GLN A 103 9.82 -18.23 5.33
N GLY A 104 9.86 -18.13 5.40
CA GLY A 104 10.65 -18.27 5.30
C GLY A 104 11.19 -18.37 5.63
N SER A 105 11.12 -18.45 5.82
CA SER A 105 11.79 -18.40 6.33
C SER A 105 11.81 -18.34 6.41
#